data_a36f5f00d84fe42bd826446dfde33a1a
#
_entry.id   a36f5f00d84fe42bd826446dfde33a1a
#
_cell.length_a   1.000
_cell.length_b   1.000
_cell.length_c   1.000
_cell.angle_alpha   90.00
_cell.angle_beta   90.00
_cell.angle_gamma   90.00
#
_symmetry.space_group_name_H-M   'P 1'
#
loop_
_entity.id
_entity.type
_entity.pdbx_description
1 polymer ?
#
loop_
_entity_poly.entity_id
_entity_poly.type
_entity_poly.pdbx_seq_one_letter_code
_entity_poly.pdbx_strand_id
1 'polypeptide(L)'
;MTYPDPTLFGHDPWWLILAKSVGIFGFLVLTVLAAILLERKILGRMQLRFGPNRVGPRGLLQSLADGVKLALKEGLIPAGVDKWIYLAAPVISVIPAFMAFAVIPLGGEVSIFGHRTALQLTDLPVAVLYILAVTSIGVYGIVLAGWASGSVYPLLGGLRSSAQVVSYEIAMALSFAAVFIYSGTMSTSGIVAAQENTWYIFLLLPSFLVYLTSMVGETNRAPFDLPEAEGELSLIHI
;
A
#
# COMPACT_ATOMS: atom_id res chain seq x y z
N MET A 1 16.72 -3.37 20.45
CA MET A 1 17.18 -3.20 19.04
C MET A 1 17.84 -1.83 18.95
N THR A 2 19.08 -1.76 18.49
CA THR A 2 19.71 -0.46 18.28
C THR A 2 19.03 0.22 17.10
N TYR A 3 18.54 1.43 17.33
CA TYR A 3 17.94 2.27 16.29
C TYR A 3 19.00 2.64 15.27
N PRO A 4 18.65 2.73 13.98
CA PRO A 4 19.59 3.18 12.99
C PRO A 4 20.01 4.60 13.33
N ASP A 5 21.32 4.79 13.51
CA ASP A 5 21.91 6.10 13.69
C ASP A 5 21.61 6.93 12.41
N PRO A 6 21.03 8.14 12.52
CA PRO A 6 20.76 9.00 11.36
C PRO A 6 21.99 9.22 10.45
N THR A 7 23.18 9.09 11.00
CA THR A 7 24.44 9.22 10.23
C THR A 7 24.71 8.07 9.26
N LEU A 8 23.99 6.94 9.37
CA LEU A 8 24.14 5.80 8.46
C LEU A 8 23.46 6.02 7.10
N PHE A 9 22.46 6.94 7.05
CA PHE A 9 21.76 7.22 5.81
C PHE A 9 22.60 8.11 4.89
N GLY A 10 22.63 7.78 3.59
CA GLY A 10 23.37 8.55 2.58
C GLY A 10 24.82 8.12 2.37
N HIS A 11 25.36 7.21 3.18
CA HIS A 11 26.73 6.68 3.03
C HIS A 11 26.78 5.28 2.43
N ASP A 12 25.63 4.67 2.14
CA ASP A 12 25.56 3.37 1.51
C ASP A 12 26.10 3.41 0.07
N PRO A 13 26.92 2.43 -0.35
CA PRO A 13 27.33 2.32 -1.74
C PRO A 13 26.14 2.04 -2.64
N TRP A 14 26.18 2.52 -3.88
CA TRP A 14 25.07 2.47 -4.84
C TRP A 14 24.51 1.05 -5.06
N TRP A 15 25.38 0.03 -5.06
CA TRP A 15 24.97 -1.37 -5.21
C TRP A 15 24.12 -1.88 -4.03
N LEU A 16 24.40 -1.38 -2.80
CA LEU A 16 23.66 -1.72 -1.59
C LEU A 16 22.29 -1.06 -1.60
N ILE A 17 22.20 0.20 -2.05
CA ILE A 17 20.92 0.91 -2.24
C ILE A 17 20.06 0.15 -3.25
N LEU A 18 20.64 -0.28 -4.37
CA LEU A 18 19.96 -1.06 -5.40
C LEU A 18 19.50 -2.42 -4.84
N ALA A 19 20.36 -3.11 -4.10
CA ALA A 19 20.03 -4.40 -3.48
C ALA A 19 18.87 -4.26 -2.47
N LYS A 20 18.89 -3.21 -1.63
CA LYS A 20 17.78 -2.90 -0.72
C LYS A 20 16.48 -2.59 -1.46
N SER A 21 16.54 -1.76 -2.52
CA SER A 21 15.35 -1.40 -3.31
C SER A 21 14.73 -2.62 -3.96
N VAL A 22 15.53 -3.49 -4.57
CA VAL A 22 15.06 -4.76 -5.16
C VAL A 22 14.55 -5.71 -4.08
N GLY A 23 15.22 -5.76 -2.94
CA GLY A 23 14.78 -6.56 -1.78
C GLY A 23 13.42 -6.13 -1.25
N ILE A 24 13.20 -4.82 -1.06
CA ILE A 24 11.92 -4.26 -0.62
C ILE A 24 10.84 -4.55 -1.66
N PHE A 25 11.11 -4.31 -2.94
CA PHE A 25 10.18 -4.61 -4.03
C PHE A 25 9.79 -6.09 -4.03
N GLY A 26 10.76 -7.00 -3.97
CA GLY A 26 10.52 -8.44 -3.91
C GLY A 26 9.72 -8.85 -2.68
N PHE A 27 10.03 -8.28 -1.51
CA PHE A 27 9.29 -8.51 -0.28
C PHE A 27 7.82 -8.06 -0.40
N LEU A 28 7.57 -6.88 -0.97
CA LEU A 28 6.21 -6.37 -1.17
C LEU A 28 5.42 -7.25 -2.13
N VAL A 29 6.00 -7.64 -3.26
CA VAL A 29 5.35 -8.55 -4.23
C VAL A 29 5.00 -9.89 -3.57
N LEU A 30 5.94 -10.49 -2.83
CA LEU A 30 5.70 -11.74 -2.11
C LEU A 30 4.61 -11.59 -1.05
N THR A 31 4.60 -10.49 -0.32
CA THR A 31 3.58 -10.20 0.70
C THR A 31 2.19 -10.08 0.08
N VAL A 32 2.06 -9.38 -1.05
CA VAL A 32 0.79 -9.26 -1.79
C VAL A 32 0.31 -10.63 -2.27
N LEU A 33 1.19 -11.44 -2.89
CA LEU A 33 0.83 -12.79 -3.33
C LEU A 33 0.36 -13.67 -2.17
N ALA A 34 1.05 -13.59 -1.02
CA ALA A 34 0.68 -14.33 0.18
C ALA A 34 -0.65 -13.83 0.77
N ALA A 35 -0.87 -12.51 0.82
CA ALA A 35 -2.10 -11.91 1.33
C ALA A 35 -3.32 -12.32 0.52
N ILE A 36 -3.25 -12.26 -0.81
CA ILE A 36 -4.34 -12.69 -1.71
C ILE A 36 -4.67 -14.19 -1.50
N LEU A 37 -3.63 -15.02 -1.37
CA LEU A 37 -3.82 -16.45 -1.14
C LEU A 37 -4.49 -16.73 0.22
N LEU A 38 -4.01 -16.06 1.27
CA LEU A 38 -4.55 -16.19 2.63
C LEU A 38 -6.02 -15.76 2.67
N GLU A 39 -6.34 -14.62 2.08
CA GLU A 39 -7.69 -14.11 1.99
C GLU A 39 -8.63 -15.13 1.34
N ARG A 40 -8.30 -15.62 0.15
CA ARG A 40 -9.11 -16.62 -0.58
C ARG A 40 -9.29 -17.91 0.22
N LYS A 41 -8.27 -18.36 0.99
CA LYS A 41 -8.36 -19.54 1.84
C LYS A 41 -9.21 -19.33 3.08
N ILE A 42 -9.06 -18.17 3.73
CA ILE A 42 -9.84 -17.83 4.94
C ILE A 42 -11.30 -17.68 4.57
N LEU A 43 -11.61 -16.84 3.55
CA LEU A 43 -12.99 -16.64 3.08
C LEU A 43 -13.62 -17.95 2.59
N GLY A 44 -12.88 -18.82 1.90
CA GLY A 44 -13.37 -20.12 1.52
C GLY A 44 -13.83 -20.96 2.71
N ARG A 45 -13.00 -21.01 3.78
CA ARG A 45 -13.36 -21.72 5.01
C ARG A 45 -14.55 -21.11 5.74
N MET A 46 -14.63 -19.79 5.82
CA MET A 46 -15.78 -19.09 6.41
C MET A 46 -17.08 -19.39 5.66
N GLN A 47 -16.99 -19.59 4.35
CA GLN A 47 -18.13 -19.96 3.48
C GLN A 47 -18.34 -21.48 3.37
N LEU A 48 -17.71 -22.30 4.23
CA LEU A 48 -17.80 -23.77 4.24
C LEU A 48 -17.38 -24.42 2.90
N ARG A 49 -16.48 -23.80 2.14
CA ARG A 49 -15.92 -24.32 0.90
C ARG A 49 -14.40 -24.33 0.93
N PHE A 50 -13.80 -25.16 0.09
CA PHE A 50 -12.35 -25.19 -0.05
C PHE A 50 -11.88 -23.99 -0.90
N GLY A 51 -10.87 -23.26 -0.39
CA GLY A 51 -10.14 -22.28 -1.17
C GLY A 51 -9.25 -22.94 -2.25
N PRO A 52 -8.38 -22.16 -2.94
CA PRO A 52 -7.48 -22.69 -3.96
C PRO A 52 -6.63 -23.84 -3.42
N ASN A 53 -6.63 -25.00 -4.09
CA ASN A 53 -5.88 -26.21 -3.65
C ASN A 53 -5.21 -26.98 -4.79
N ARG A 54 -5.32 -26.53 -6.06
CA ARG A 54 -4.87 -27.27 -7.24
C ARG A 54 -3.45 -26.92 -7.70
N VAL A 55 -3.10 -25.62 -7.73
CA VAL A 55 -1.82 -25.16 -8.29
C VAL A 55 -0.74 -25.18 -7.21
N GLY A 56 0.26 -26.03 -7.38
CA GLY A 56 1.33 -26.25 -6.41
C GLY A 56 0.87 -27.00 -5.14
N PRO A 57 1.77 -27.20 -4.16
CA PRO A 57 1.42 -27.88 -2.92
C PRO A 57 0.29 -27.14 -2.19
N ARG A 58 -0.85 -27.78 -2.05
CA ARG A 58 -2.06 -27.21 -1.40
C ARG A 58 -2.52 -25.88 -1.97
N GLY A 59 -2.25 -25.60 -3.25
CA GLY A 59 -2.67 -24.35 -3.92
C GLY A 59 -1.82 -23.13 -3.59
N LEU A 60 -0.60 -23.27 -3.04
CA LEU A 60 0.26 -22.14 -2.66
C LEU A 60 0.70 -21.28 -3.86
N LEU A 61 0.84 -21.86 -5.04
CA LEU A 61 1.27 -21.16 -6.24
C LEU A 61 0.12 -20.52 -7.04
N GLN A 62 -1.11 -20.55 -6.53
CA GLN A 62 -2.27 -20.03 -7.25
C GLN A 62 -2.15 -18.53 -7.55
N SER A 63 -1.76 -17.73 -6.56
CA SER A 63 -1.60 -16.28 -6.74
C SER A 63 -0.52 -15.94 -7.77
N LEU A 64 0.57 -16.72 -7.80
CA LEU A 64 1.62 -16.56 -8.80
C LEU A 64 1.10 -16.91 -10.20
N ALA A 65 0.37 -18.02 -10.34
CA ALA A 65 -0.23 -18.42 -11.62
C ALA A 65 -1.22 -17.37 -12.14
N ASP A 66 -2.04 -16.79 -11.25
CA ASP A 66 -2.96 -15.71 -11.59
C ASP A 66 -2.19 -14.44 -12.05
N GLY A 67 -1.08 -14.09 -11.38
CA GLY A 67 -0.21 -12.99 -11.78
C GLY A 67 0.44 -13.19 -13.15
N VAL A 68 0.99 -14.37 -13.42
CA VAL A 68 1.58 -14.71 -14.73
C VAL A 68 0.50 -14.69 -15.83
N LYS A 69 -0.67 -15.24 -15.55
CA LYS A 69 -1.81 -15.19 -16.47
C LYS A 69 -2.17 -13.76 -16.84
N LEU A 70 -2.26 -12.85 -15.86
CA LEU A 70 -2.59 -11.45 -16.12
C LEU A 70 -1.48 -10.73 -16.90
N ALA A 71 -0.21 -11.02 -16.60
CA ALA A 71 0.92 -10.42 -17.31
C ALA A 71 1.01 -10.83 -18.79
N LEU A 72 0.56 -12.06 -19.12
CA LEU A 72 0.58 -12.59 -20.47
C LEU A 72 -0.73 -12.36 -21.23
N LYS A 73 -1.75 -11.82 -20.58
CA LYS A 73 -3.05 -11.54 -21.21
C LYS A 73 -2.97 -10.29 -22.09
N GLU A 74 -3.68 -10.32 -23.22
CA GLU A 74 -3.78 -9.16 -24.10
C GLU A 74 -4.39 -7.95 -23.39
N GLY A 75 -3.73 -6.80 -23.50
CA GLY A 75 -4.24 -5.52 -23.03
C GLY A 75 -5.31 -4.96 -23.96
N LEU A 76 -6.49 -4.65 -23.42
CA LEU A 76 -7.57 -3.99 -24.15
C LEU A 76 -7.47 -2.48 -23.94
N ILE A 77 -7.32 -1.73 -25.04
CA ILE A 77 -7.41 -0.28 -25.05
C ILE A 77 -8.66 0.11 -25.83
N PRO A 78 -9.70 0.68 -25.19
CA PRO A 78 -10.91 1.11 -25.87
C PRO A 78 -10.63 2.16 -26.95
N ALA A 79 -11.42 2.21 -28.01
CA ALA A 79 -11.17 3.09 -29.17
C ALA A 79 -11.34 4.59 -28.86
N GLY A 80 -12.17 4.93 -27.87
CA GLY A 80 -12.50 6.32 -27.53
C GLY A 80 -11.66 6.94 -26.40
N VAL A 81 -10.53 6.31 -26.00
CA VAL A 81 -9.72 6.78 -24.88
C VAL A 81 -8.56 7.67 -25.34
N ASP A 82 -8.14 8.59 -24.46
CA ASP A 82 -6.84 9.26 -24.61
C ASP A 82 -5.75 8.27 -24.14
N LYS A 83 -5.07 7.66 -25.12
CA LYS A 83 -4.11 6.58 -24.90
C LYS A 83 -2.97 6.93 -23.94
N TRP A 84 -2.44 8.16 -24.04
CA TRP A 84 -1.30 8.57 -23.22
C TRP A 84 -1.68 8.70 -21.76
N ILE A 85 -2.79 9.36 -21.48
CA ILE A 85 -3.29 9.54 -20.12
C ILE A 85 -3.77 8.19 -19.57
N TYR A 86 -4.45 7.39 -20.38
CA TYR A 86 -4.92 6.06 -19.99
C TYR A 86 -3.79 5.12 -19.55
N LEU A 87 -2.65 5.14 -20.26
CA LEU A 87 -1.49 4.34 -19.91
C LEU A 87 -0.68 4.94 -18.75
N ALA A 88 -0.67 6.26 -18.61
CA ALA A 88 0.03 6.94 -17.52
C ALA A 88 -0.69 6.79 -16.17
N ALA A 89 -2.02 6.69 -16.16
CA ALA A 89 -2.80 6.66 -14.93
C ALA A 89 -2.43 5.50 -13.98
N PRO A 90 -2.32 4.23 -14.42
CA PRO A 90 -1.86 3.14 -13.55
C PRO A 90 -0.43 3.34 -13.04
N VAL A 91 0.45 3.92 -13.86
CA VAL A 91 1.85 4.19 -13.50
C VAL A 91 1.89 5.25 -12.38
N ILE A 92 1.08 6.32 -12.50
CA ILE A 92 0.95 7.36 -11.48
C ILE A 92 0.40 6.80 -10.15
N SER A 93 -0.44 5.78 -10.18
CA SER A 93 -0.92 5.14 -8.96
C SER A 93 0.09 4.18 -8.33
N VAL A 94 0.83 3.43 -9.15
CA VAL A 94 1.74 2.36 -8.68
C VAL A 94 3.06 2.92 -8.14
N ILE A 95 3.66 3.91 -8.79
CA ILE A 95 4.95 4.47 -8.36
C ILE A 95 4.89 4.99 -6.92
N PRO A 96 3.90 5.82 -6.53
CA PRO A 96 3.77 6.31 -5.17
C PRO A 96 3.67 5.21 -4.12
N ALA A 97 2.95 4.13 -4.42
CA ALA A 97 2.81 2.99 -3.51
C ALA A 97 4.17 2.38 -3.13
N PHE A 98 5.09 2.24 -4.09
CA PHE A 98 6.45 1.76 -3.80
C PHE A 98 7.31 2.83 -3.12
N MET A 99 7.19 4.11 -3.52
CA MET A 99 7.95 5.19 -2.92
C MET A 99 7.65 5.38 -1.43
N ALA A 100 6.42 5.14 -1.00
CA ALA A 100 6.03 5.21 0.40
C ALA A 100 6.84 4.24 1.29
N PHE A 101 7.21 3.07 0.77
CA PHE A 101 8.01 2.09 1.51
C PHE A 101 9.49 2.46 1.67
N ALA A 102 9.99 3.47 0.97
CA ALA A 102 11.38 3.91 1.11
C ALA A 102 11.72 4.42 2.52
N VAL A 103 10.73 4.98 3.22
CA VAL A 103 10.90 5.56 4.55
C VAL A 103 10.35 4.67 5.68
N ILE A 104 9.88 3.46 5.36
CA ILE A 104 9.36 2.52 6.38
C ILE A 104 10.51 1.65 6.90
N PRO A 105 10.77 1.66 8.21
CA PRO A 105 11.79 0.81 8.82
C PRO A 105 11.30 -0.65 8.85
N LEU A 106 11.94 -1.52 8.07
CA LEU A 106 11.66 -2.95 8.06
C LEU A 106 12.44 -3.70 9.14
N GLY A 107 13.47 -3.08 9.71
CA GLY A 107 14.28 -3.66 10.78
C GLY A 107 15.36 -2.69 11.26
N GLY A 108 16.12 -3.11 12.27
CA GLY A 108 17.23 -2.36 12.83
C GLY A 108 18.49 -2.39 11.95
N GLU A 109 19.62 -2.05 12.56
CA GLU A 109 20.92 -2.09 11.91
C GLU A 109 21.35 -3.52 11.62
N VAL A 110 21.86 -3.74 10.41
CA VAL A 110 22.41 -5.03 9.96
C VAL A 110 23.78 -4.79 9.30
N SER A 111 24.65 -5.75 9.41
CA SER A 111 25.93 -5.76 8.69
C SER A 111 25.82 -6.64 7.45
N ILE A 112 25.88 -6.03 6.26
CA ILE A 112 25.84 -6.73 4.98
C ILE A 112 27.21 -6.57 4.30
N PHE A 113 27.92 -7.67 4.08
CA PHE A 113 29.28 -7.69 3.50
C PHE A 113 30.27 -6.70 4.14
N GLY A 114 30.19 -6.54 5.49
CA GLY A 114 31.05 -5.64 6.24
C GLY A 114 30.61 -4.18 6.29
N HIS A 115 29.55 -3.79 5.61
CA HIS A 115 28.94 -2.47 5.70
C HIS A 115 27.78 -2.48 6.73
N ARG A 116 27.84 -1.59 7.71
CA ARG A 116 26.73 -1.38 8.64
C ARG A 116 25.68 -0.52 7.93
N THR A 117 24.46 -1.00 7.88
CA THR A 117 23.37 -0.31 7.21
C THR A 117 22.03 -0.59 7.92
N ALA A 118 21.07 0.33 7.80
CA ALA A 118 19.71 0.12 8.28
C ALA A 118 18.87 -0.63 7.23
N LEU A 119 17.90 -1.44 7.68
CA LEU A 119 16.90 -2.06 6.81
C LEU A 119 15.79 -1.07 6.44
N GLN A 120 16.20 0.08 5.95
CA GLN A 120 15.39 1.20 5.50
C GLN A 120 16.17 1.89 4.39
N LEU A 121 15.51 2.44 3.37
CA LEU A 121 16.23 3.13 2.30
C LEU A 121 16.69 4.52 2.71
N THR A 122 15.79 5.25 3.36
CA THR A 122 16.08 6.60 3.86
C THR A 122 15.21 6.91 5.08
N ASP A 123 15.69 7.75 5.97
CA ASP A 123 14.89 8.33 7.04
C ASP A 123 14.81 9.84 6.86
N LEU A 124 13.59 10.37 6.92
CA LEU A 124 13.33 11.79 6.78
C LEU A 124 12.77 12.32 8.10
N PRO A 125 13.14 13.55 8.52
CA PRO A 125 12.56 14.17 9.72
C PRO A 125 11.04 14.29 9.67
N VAL A 126 10.46 14.30 8.45
CA VAL A 126 9.02 14.40 8.17
C VAL A 126 8.52 13.18 7.36
N ALA A 127 9.05 11.99 7.67
CA ALA A 127 8.79 10.77 6.91
C ALA A 127 7.30 10.45 6.77
N VAL A 128 6.49 10.63 7.81
CA VAL A 128 5.05 10.36 7.74
C VAL A 128 4.34 11.35 6.82
N LEU A 129 4.71 12.63 6.83
CA LEU A 129 4.15 13.60 5.87
C LEU A 129 4.57 13.28 4.44
N TYR A 130 5.79 12.78 4.24
CA TYR A 130 6.24 12.28 2.93
C TYR A 130 5.35 11.12 2.46
N ILE A 131 5.06 10.14 3.31
CA ILE A 131 4.15 9.02 2.96
C ILE A 131 2.79 9.56 2.52
N LEU A 132 2.16 10.43 3.32
CA LEU A 132 0.85 11.01 3.00
C LEU A 132 0.89 11.81 1.69
N ALA A 133 1.93 12.62 1.47
CA ALA A 133 2.06 13.38 0.23
C ALA A 133 2.22 12.48 -1.00
N VAL A 134 2.98 11.41 -0.88
CA VAL A 134 3.23 10.47 -1.97
C VAL A 134 1.97 9.63 -2.27
N THR A 135 1.25 9.16 -1.24
CA THR A 135 -0.01 8.41 -1.45
C THR A 135 -1.07 9.29 -2.10
N SER A 136 -1.19 10.56 -1.71
CA SER A 136 -2.11 11.51 -2.34
C SER A 136 -1.86 11.71 -3.84
N ILE A 137 -0.61 11.57 -4.32
CA ILE A 137 -0.32 11.56 -5.77
C ILE A 137 -1.02 10.37 -6.46
N GLY A 138 -1.15 9.23 -5.79
CA GLY A 138 -1.85 8.06 -6.33
C GLY A 138 -3.31 8.33 -6.69
N VAL A 139 -3.98 9.24 -5.99
CA VAL A 139 -5.37 9.64 -6.26
C VAL A 139 -5.52 10.25 -7.64
N TYR A 140 -4.52 11.01 -8.11
CA TYR A 140 -4.54 11.55 -9.48
C TYR A 140 -4.60 10.45 -10.53
N GLY A 141 -3.98 9.30 -10.28
CA GLY A 141 -4.07 8.16 -11.19
C GLY A 141 -5.51 7.67 -11.36
N ILE A 142 -6.29 7.63 -10.27
CA ILE A 142 -7.71 7.22 -10.31
C ILE A 142 -8.54 8.22 -11.10
N VAL A 143 -8.39 9.51 -10.84
CA VAL A 143 -9.11 10.59 -11.55
C VAL A 143 -8.77 10.59 -13.04
N LEU A 144 -7.48 10.48 -13.37
CA LEU A 144 -7.00 10.47 -14.75
C LEU A 144 -7.48 9.22 -15.51
N ALA A 145 -7.54 8.06 -14.86
CA ALA A 145 -8.10 6.84 -15.46
C ALA A 145 -9.57 7.03 -15.82
N GLY A 146 -10.36 7.60 -14.91
CA GLY A 146 -11.77 7.92 -15.15
C GLY A 146 -11.95 8.91 -16.30
N TRP A 147 -11.15 9.99 -16.31
CA TRP A 147 -11.22 11.02 -17.34
C TRP A 147 -10.77 10.50 -18.71
N ALA A 148 -9.65 9.81 -18.77
CA ALA A 148 -9.10 9.28 -20.03
C ALA A 148 -9.98 8.24 -20.70
N SER A 149 -10.90 7.60 -19.96
CA SER A 149 -11.80 6.55 -20.48
C SER A 149 -12.83 7.07 -21.48
N GLY A 150 -12.99 8.39 -21.67
CA GLY A 150 -13.86 8.99 -22.67
C GLY A 150 -15.36 8.74 -22.47
N SER A 151 -15.80 8.30 -21.28
CA SER A 151 -17.19 8.03 -20.94
C SER A 151 -17.55 8.70 -19.61
N VAL A 152 -18.82 9.06 -19.46
CA VAL A 152 -19.34 9.72 -18.25
C VAL A 152 -19.32 8.77 -17.04
N TYR A 153 -19.62 7.50 -17.23
CA TYR A 153 -19.68 6.54 -16.11
C TYR A 153 -18.33 6.28 -15.45
N PRO A 154 -17.24 5.99 -16.16
CA PRO A 154 -15.92 5.90 -15.54
C PRO A 154 -15.46 7.19 -14.88
N LEU A 155 -15.82 8.35 -15.44
CA LEU A 155 -15.49 9.64 -14.83
C LEU A 155 -16.20 9.81 -13.49
N LEU A 156 -17.49 9.52 -13.41
CA LEU A 156 -18.23 9.56 -12.14
C LEU A 156 -17.70 8.54 -11.13
N GLY A 157 -17.36 7.33 -11.58
CA GLY A 157 -16.71 6.32 -10.75
C GLY A 157 -15.38 6.79 -10.18
N GLY A 158 -14.52 7.37 -11.03
CA GLY A 158 -13.24 7.95 -10.61
C GLY A 158 -13.40 9.10 -9.60
N LEU A 159 -14.39 9.97 -9.77
CA LEU A 159 -14.69 11.06 -8.84
C LEU A 159 -15.22 10.53 -7.50
N ARG A 160 -16.10 9.52 -7.50
CA ARG A 160 -16.59 8.88 -6.26
C ARG A 160 -15.44 8.23 -5.49
N SER A 161 -14.59 7.49 -6.19
CA SER A 161 -13.41 6.84 -5.60
C SER A 161 -12.44 7.86 -5.02
N SER A 162 -12.09 8.90 -5.75
CA SER A 162 -11.17 9.94 -5.28
C SER A 162 -11.72 10.69 -4.07
N ALA A 163 -13.02 11.00 -4.05
CA ALA A 163 -13.66 11.65 -2.90
C ALA A 163 -13.58 10.76 -1.65
N GLN A 164 -13.77 9.46 -1.79
CA GLN A 164 -13.60 8.50 -0.70
C GLN A 164 -12.17 8.49 -0.18
N VAL A 165 -11.18 8.27 -1.05
CA VAL A 165 -9.76 8.20 -0.67
C VAL A 165 -9.31 9.48 0.02
N VAL A 166 -9.59 10.66 -0.54
CA VAL A 166 -9.25 11.95 0.09
C VAL A 166 -9.86 12.09 1.49
N SER A 167 -11.11 11.66 1.68
CA SER A 167 -11.77 11.72 2.99
C SER A 167 -11.05 10.85 4.03
N TYR A 168 -10.64 9.64 3.65
CA TYR A 168 -9.91 8.73 4.56
C TYR A 168 -8.47 9.14 4.78
N GLU A 169 -7.79 9.72 3.79
CA GLU A 169 -6.45 10.30 3.98
C GLU A 169 -6.44 11.40 5.04
N ILE A 170 -7.45 12.28 5.04
CA ILE A 170 -7.57 13.35 6.06
C ILE A 170 -7.76 12.74 7.44
N ALA A 171 -8.65 11.75 7.59
CA ALA A 171 -8.88 11.08 8.86
C ALA A 171 -7.62 10.34 9.35
N MET A 172 -6.89 9.69 8.45
CA MET A 172 -5.62 9.03 8.72
C MET A 172 -4.54 10.02 9.18
N ALA A 173 -4.40 11.16 8.48
CA ALA A 173 -3.46 12.21 8.85
C ALA A 173 -3.75 12.78 10.23
N LEU A 174 -5.02 13.00 10.59
CA LEU A 174 -5.42 13.46 11.92
C LEU A 174 -5.14 12.40 12.99
N SER A 175 -5.29 11.12 12.69
CA SER A 175 -4.93 10.05 13.64
C SER A 175 -3.44 10.02 13.92
N PHE A 176 -2.59 10.31 12.93
CA PHE A 176 -1.13 10.41 13.13
C PHE A 176 -0.73 11.67 13.91
N ALA A 177 -1.50 12.74 13.87
CA ALA A 177 -1.21 13.95 14.65
C ALA A 177 -1.09 13.65 16.16
N ALA A 178 -1.93 12.76 16.70
CA ALA A 178 -1.81 12.32 18.08
C ALA A 178 -0.49 11.56 18.35
N VAL A 179 -0.06 10.75 17.39
CA VAL A 179 1.23 10.04 17.49
C VAL A 179 2.40 11.02 17.49
N PHE A 180 2.37 12.08 16.66
CA PHE A 180 3.42 13.09 16.62
C PHE A 180 3.54 13.88 17.90
N ILE A 181 2.42 14.21 18.54
CA ILE A 181 2.41 14.91 19.83
C ILE A 181 3.04 14.04 20.92
N TYR A 182 2.78 12.73 20.88
CA TYR A 182 3.30 11.80 21.89
C TYR A 182 4.77 11.44 21.67
N SER A 183 5.19 11.22 20.43
CA SER A 183 6.56 10.84 20.08
C SER A 183 7.54 12.03 19.99
N GLY A 184 7.01 13.25 19.78
CA GLY A 184 7.82 14.45 19.56
C GLY A 184 8.54 14.46 18.20
N THR A 185 8.24 13.53 17.30
CA THR A 185 8.90 13.40 15.98
C THR A 185 7.93 12.91 14.92
N MET A 186 8.22 13.22 13.64
CA MET A 186 7.51 12.71 12.46
C MET A 186 8.37 11.71 11.66
N SER A 187 9.60 11.42 12.11
CA SER A 187 10.43 10.37 11.55
C SER A 187 9.86 9.00 11.90
N THR A 188 9.80 8.10 10.93
CA THR A 188 9.29 6.73 11.16
C THR A 188 10.18 5.94 12.10
N SER A 189 11.49 6.04 11.97
CA SER A 189 12.45 5.41 12.89
C SER A 189 12.37 5.98 14.30
N GLY A 190 12.22 7.31 14.43
CA GLY A 190 12.05 7.98 15.71
C GLY A 190 10.76 7.59 16.44
N ILE A 191 9.64 7.43 15.72
CA ILE A 191 8.37 6.96 16.27
C ILE A 191 8.50 5.52 16.79
N VAL A 192 9.20 4.66 16.07
CA VAL A 192 9.45 3.27 16.51
C VAL A 192 10.33 3.28 17.77
N ALA A 193 11.38 4.19 17.86
CA ALA A 193 12.21 4.37 19.04
C ALA A 193 11.39 4.76 20.26
N ALA A 194 10.53 5.73 20.09
CA ALA A 194 9.72 6.24 21.18
C ALA A 194 8.76 5.18 21.77
N GLN A 195 8.48 4.10 21.02
CA GLN A 195 7.61 3.00 21.44
C GLN A 195 8.37 1.81 22.07
N GLU A 196 9.65 1.91 22.32
CA GLU A 196 10.46 0.80 22.85
C GLU A 196 9.91 0.24 24.19
N ASN A 197 9.42 1.12 25.07
CA ASN A 197 8.88 0.73 26.38
C ASN A 197 7.38 0.42 26.34
N THR A 198 6.60 1.15 25.53
CA THR A 198 5.14 1.04 25.51
C THR A 198 4.60 1.33 24.11
N TRP A 199 3.82 0.43 23.60
CA TRP A 199 3.18 0.61 22.30
C TRP A 199 2.07 1.67 22.38
N TYR A 200 2.05 2.59 21.45
CA TYR A 200 1.08 3.68 21.39
C TYR A 200 -0.35 3.23 21.12
N ILE A 201 -0.54 2.01 20.62
CA ILE A 201 -1.87 1.42 20.45
C ILE A 201 -2.68 1.40 21.76
N PHE A 202 -2.02 1.19 22.90
CA PHE A 202 -2.69 1.17 24.20
C PHE A 202 -2.95 2.58 24.74
N LEU A 203 -2.04 3.51 24.47
CA LEU A 203 -2.14 4.90 24.95
C LEU A 203 -3.08 5.73 24.08
N LEU A 204 -3.10 5.49 22.77
CA LEU A 204 -3.83 6.25 21.77
C LEU A 204 -4.90 5.40 21.10
N LEU A 205 -5.63 4.59 21.88
CA LEU A 205 -6.66 3.68 21.38
C LEU A 205 -7.70 4.37 20.46
N PRO A 206 -8.24 5.57 20.78
CA PRO A 206 -9.16 6.25 19.87
C PRO A 206 -8.54 6.57 18.50
N SER A 207 -7.30 7.10 18.48
CA SER A 207 -6.58 7.38 17.23
C SER A 207 -6.29 6.12 16.44
N PHE A 208 -5.97 5.02 17.12
CA PHE A 208 -5.78 3.72 16.47
C PHE A 208 -7.06 3.20 15.80
N LEU A 209 -8.22 3.37 16.45
CA LEU A 209 -9.51 2.97 15.86
C LEU A 209 -9.86 3.82 14.63
N VAL A 210 -9.60 5.13 14.67
CA VAL A 210 -9.76 6.01 13.49
C VAL A 210 -8.82 5.57 12.38
N TYR A 211 -7.55 5.32 12.69
CA TYR A 211 -6.57 4.82 11.73
C TYR A 211 -7.01 3.49 11.09
N LEU A 212 -7.45 2.52 11.91
CA LEU A 212 -7.90 1.21 11.43
C LEU A 212 -9.07 1.34 10.45
N THR A 213 -10.06 2.20 10.78
CA THR A 213 -11.21 2.46 9.91
C THR A 213 -10.77 3.11 8.60
N SER A 214 -9.89 4.12 8.69
CA SER A 214 -9.35 4.82 7.51
C SER A 214 -8.53 3.89 6.62
N MET A 215 -7.75 2.99 7.20
CA MET A 215 -6.96 1.99 6.46
C MET A 215 -7.86 1.06 5.63
N VAL A 216 -9.00 0.62 6.18
CA VAL A 216 -9.96 -0.21 5.43
C VAL A 216 -10.60 0.61 4.31
N GLY A 217 -10.91 1.89 4.55
CA GLY A 217 -11.42 2.80 3.53
C GLY A 217 -10.45 3.08 2.40
N GLU A 218 -9.16 3.24 2.73
CA GLU A 218 -8.07 3.47 1.76
C GLU A 218 -7.85 2.27 0.84
N THR A 219 -8.02 1.06 1.36
CA THR A 219 -7.87 -0.17 0.57
C THR A 219 -9.11 -0.53 -0.26
N ASN A 220 -10.14 0.31 -0.29
CA ASN A 220 -11.41 0.08 -1.00
C ASN A 220 -12.02 -1.30 -0.70
N ARG A 221 -11.92 -1.75 0.56
CA ARG A 221 -12.46 -3.03 1.02
C ARG A 221 -13.83 -2.85 1.65
N ALA A 222 -14.67 -3.87 1.56
CA ALA A 222 -15.96 -3.87 2.23
C ALA A 222 -15.80 -3.56 3.74
N PRO A 223 -16.59 -2.65 4.32
CA PRO A 223 -17.82 -2.03 3.82
C PRO A 223 -17.64 -0.76 2.97
N PHE A 224 -16.41 -0.34 2.68
CA PHE A 224 -16.08 0.90 1.95
C PHE A 224 -15.73 0.61 0.48
N ASP A 225 -16.53 -0.23 -0.18
CA ASP A 225 -16.34 -0.72 -1.54
C ASP A 225 -17.16 0.07 -2.57
N LEU A 226 -17.20 1.40 -2.45
CA LEU A 226 -17.93 2.27 -3.40
C LEU A 226 -17.33 2.28 -4.82
N PRO A 227 -16.01 2.17 -5.02
CA PRO A 227 -15.43 2.19 -6.36
C PRO A 227 -15.67 0.91 -7.16
N GLU A 228 -15.60 -0.25 -6.52
CA GLU A 228 -15.77 -1.55 -7.15
C GLU A 228 -17.23 -1.97 -7.19
N ALA A 229 -18.02 -1.58 -6.18
CA ALA A 229 -19.46 -1.78 -6.07
C ALA A 229 -19.90 -3.23 -6.36
N GLU A 230 -19.12 -4.22 -5.91
CA GLU A 230 -19.45 -5.65 -6.09
C GLU A 230 -20.82 -5.99 -5.50
N GLY A 231 -21.17 -5.38 -4.36
CA GLY A 231 -22.47 -5.55 -3.73
C GLY A 231 -23.62 -4.98 -4.56
N GLU A 232 -23.41 -3.88 -5.29
CA GLU A 232 -24.42 -3.27 -6.17
C GLU A 232 -24.61 -4.10 -7.46
N LEU A 233 -23.53 -4.65 -8.00
CA LEU A 233 -23.58 -5.50 -9.20
C LEU A 233 -24.31 -6.82 -8.94
N SER A 234 -24.17 -7.39 -7.76
CA SER A 234 -24.87 -8.64 -7.41
C SER A 234 -26.38 -8.46 -7.23
N LEU A 235 -26.85 -7.27 -6.86
CA LEU A 235 -28.25 -6.96 -6.67
C LEU A 235 -29.02 -6.71 -7.99
N ILE A 236 -28.32 -6.44 -9.09
CA ILE A 236 -28.94 -6.25 -10.43
C ILE A 236 -29.53 -7.57 -10.97
N HIS A 237 -29.07 -8.71 -10.45
CA HIS A 237 -29.51 -10.04 -10.89
C HIS A 237 -30.57 -10.68 -10.00
N ILE A 238 -31.11 -9.96 -9.02
CA ILE A 238 -32.28 -10.34 -8.21
C ILE A 238 -33.48 -9.54 -8.66
#